data_ec5b317a86757254ce38ddffe1968bd1
#
_entry.id   ec5b317a86757254ce38ddffe1968bd1
#
_cell.length_a   1.000
_cell.length_b   1.000
_cell.length_c   1.000
_cell.angle_alpha   90.00
_cell.angle_beta   90.00
_cell.angle_gamma   90.00
#
_symmetry.space_group_name_H-M   'P 1'
#
loop_
_entity.id
_entity.type
_entity.pdbx_description
1 polymer ?
#
loop_
_entity_poly.entity_id
_entity_poly.type
_entity_poly.pdbx_seq_one_letter_code
_entity_poly.pdbx_strand_id
1 'polypeptide(L)'
;MPYTLLPPLPARHTPDQILAKEQRWLRECAHDGQPRAHLWQAPQCLVVTRKDVRLPRYQAACEQLAAEGWPVHVRDSGGTAVPHGAGILNMSILLPRTTTDLGHYYHLLGAPLLTLLGEYGLEGNYDFVPGSFCDGQYNLVIGGRKVTGTAQRWLAPGQDHGGAVLAQAMLLVAGDVDEGTRMASRFYELAGGELRFLPGTSTTLAQQIHWQGSEEALVERVRGRLARLLTESQMPLP
;
A
#
# COMPACT_ATOMS: atom_id res chain seq x y z
N MET A 1 -15.39 5.91 -15.42
CA MET A 1 -15.62 4.48 -15.76
C MET A 1 -15.27 3.63 -14.55
N PRO A 2 -15.95 2.49 -14.31
CA PRO A 2 -15.54 1.56 -13.26
C PRO A 2 -14.17 0.97 -13.58
N TYR A 3 -13.43 0.59 -12.54
CA TYR A 3 -12.18 -0.15 -12.72
C TYR A 3 -12.46 -1.58 -13.18
N THR A 4 -11.62 -2.10 -14.07
CA THR A 4 -11.52 -3.55 -14.28
C THR A 4 -10.79 -4.14 -13.07
N LEU A 5 -11.51 -4.86 -12.22
CA LEU A 5 -10.92 -5.53 -11.08
C LEU A 5 -10.12 -6.75 -11.58
N LEU A 6 -8.82 -6.73 -11.31
CA LEU A 6 -7.95 -7.83 -11.67
C LEU A 6 -8.19 -9.03 -10.73
N PRO A 7 -8.06 -10.27 -11.24
CA PRO A 7 -8.32 -11.46 -10.43
C PRO A 7 -7.36 -11.52 -9.23
N PRO A 8 -7.84 -12.04 -8.10
CA PRO A 8 -6.99 -12.23 -6.93
C PRO A 8 -5.83 -13.17 -7.29
N LEU A 9 -4.65 -12.83 -6.81
CA LEU A 9 -3.49 -13.71 -6.97
C LEU A 9 -3.53 -14.80 -5.88
N PRO A 10 -3.10 -16.03 -6.22
CA PRO A 10 -2.98 -17.10 -5.23
C PRO A 10 -2.15 -16.67 -4.01
N ALA A 11 -2.56 -17.06 -2.81
CA ALA A 11 -1.90 -16.69 -1.54
C ALA A 11 -0.40 -17.09 -1.46
N ARG A 12 0.06 -17.99 -2.35
CA ARG A 12 1.46 -18.41 -2.48
C ARG A 12 2.36 -17.40 -3.20
N HIS A 13 1.78 -16.35 -3.80
CA HIS A 13 2.61 -15.34 -4.48
C HIS A 13 3.40 -14.51 -3.46
N THR A 14 4.70 -14.41 -3.71
CA THR A 14 5.56 -13.52 -2.94
C THR A 14 5.30 -12.06 -3.32
N PRO A 15 5.63 -11.09 -2.46
CA PRO A 15 5.57 -9.68 -2.82
C PRO A 15 6.27 -9.35 -4.14
N ASP A 16 7.44 -9.92 -4.41
CA ASP A 16 8.17 -9.69 -5.66
C ASP A 16 7.37 -10.12 -6.89
N GLN A 17 6.69 -11.27 -6.82
CA GLN A 17 5.85 -11.76 -7.91
C GLN A 17 4.62 -10.86 -8.14
N ILE A 18 4.02 -10.35 -7.05
CA ILE A 18 2.88 -9.44 -7.12
C ILE A 18 3.32 -8.12 -7.73
N LEU A 19 4.41 -7.52 -7.22
CA LEU A 19 4.96 -6.26 -7.69
C LEU A 19 5.40 -6.34 -9.17
N ALA A 20 5.97 -7.47 -9.59
CA ALA A 20 6.31 -7.70 -11.01
C ALA A 20 5.08 -7.73 -11.91
N LYS A 21 3.95 -8.31 -11.45
CA LYS A 21 2.68 -8.28 -12.18
C LYS A 21 2.11 -6.86 -12.28
N GLU A 22 2.17 -6.07 -11.20
CA GLU A 22 1.74 -4.67 -11.21
C GLU A 22 2.54 -3.84 -12.23
N GLN A 23 3.85 -4.09 -12.35
CA GLN A 23 4.67 -3.44 -13.37
C GLN A 23 4.26 -3.82 -14.79
N ARG A 24 3.84 -5.06 -15.02
CA ARG A 24 3.30 -5.51 -16.29
C ARG A 24 1.97 -4.82 -16.59
N TRP A 25 1.02 -4.83 -15.64
CA TRP A 25 -0.28 -4.19 -15.78
C TRP A 25 -0.18 -2.67 -15.97
N LEU A 26 0.81 -2.02 -15.34
CA LEU A 26 1.10 -0.61 -15.56
C LEU A 26 1.47 -0.32 -17.03
N ARG A 27 2.29 -1.17 -17.65
CA ARG A 27 2.61 -1.05 -19.07
C ARG A 27 1.39 -1.32 -19.94
N GLU A 28 0.60 -2.34 -19.63
CA GLU A 28 -0.65 -2.63 -20.36
C GLU A 28 -1.61 -1.44 -20.28
N CYS A 29 -1.78 -0.84 -19.09
CA CYS A 29 -2.60 0.36 -18.90
C CYS A 29 -2.10 1.56 -19.72
N ALA A 30 -0.79 1.73 -19.83
CA ALA A 30 -0.20 2.79 -20.67
C ALA A 30 -0.54 2.63 -22.16
N HIS A 31 -0.63 1.38 -22.65
CA HIS A 31 -0.94 1.07 -24.04
C HIS A 31 -2.44 1.13 -24.37
N ASP A 32 -3.27 0.55 -23.54
CA ASP A 32 -4.71 0.41 -23.84
C ASP A 32 -5.60 1.45 -23.14
N GLY A 33 -5.04 2.26 -22.25
CA GLY A 33 -5.78 3.31 -21.54
C GLY A 33 -6.84 2.80 -20.57
N GLN A 34 -6.87 1.49 -20.26
CA GLN A 34 -7.93 0.91 -19.43
C GLN A 34 -7.60 0.98 -17.95
N PRO A 35 -8.43 1.64 -17.13
CA PRO A 35 -8.28 1.65 -15.66
C PRO A 35 -8.41 0.25 -15.08
N ARG A 36 -7.49 -0.11 -14.20
CA ARG A 36 -7.48 -1.40 -13.49
C ARG A 36 -7.33 -1.21 -12.00
N ALA A 37 -7.86 -2.14 -11.22
CA ALA A 37 -7.65 -2.20 -9.78
C ALA A 37 -7.24 -3.61 -9.36
N HIS A 38 -6.41 -3.70 -8.31
CA HIS A 38 -5.96 -4.95 -7.75
C HIS A 38 -6.00 -4.88 -6.22
N LEU A 39 -6.60 -5.89 -5.60
CA LEU A 39 -6.64 -6.07 -4.14
C LEU A 39 -5.81 -7.29 -3.77
N TRP A 40 -4.83 -7.14 -2.90
CA TRP A 40 -3.92 -8.21 -2.55
C TRP A 40 -3.41 -8.14 -1.12
N GLN A 41 -2.97 -9.27 -0.62
CA GLN A 41 -2.27 -9.43 0.64
C GLN A 41 -0.93 -10.13 0.41
N ALA A 42 -0.01 -9.94 1.33
CA ALA A 42 1.26 -10.66 1.37
C ALA A 42 1.39 -11.41 2.70
N PRO A 43 2.18 -12.49 2.75
CA PRO A 43 2.63 -13.05 4.02
C PRO A 43 3.44 -12.02 4.82
N GLN A 44 3.69 -12.30 6.08
CA GLN A 44 4.53 -11.45 6.94
C GLN A 44 5.89 -11.22 6.30
N CYS A 45 6.24 -9.95 6.08
CA CYS A 45 7.50 -9.53 5.47
C CYS A 45 7.71 -8.02 5.61
N LEU A 46 8.88 -7.54 5.24
CA LEU A 46 9.15 -6.12 4.97
C LEU A 46 9.30 -5.90 3.47
N VAL A 47 8.72 -4.80 2.98
CA VAL A 47 8.96 -4.32 1.61
C VAL A 47 9.71 -3.01 1.66
N VAL A 48 10.91 -2.99 1.10
CA VAL A 48 11.83 -1.85 1.08
C VAL A 48 11.95 -1.26 -0.32
N THR A 49 12.62 -0.13 -0.46
CA THR A 49 12.80 0.54 -1.75
C THR A 49 14.16 0.20 -2.39
N ARG A 50 14.32 0.47 -3.69
CA ARG A 50 15.64 0.36 -4.35
C ARG A 50 16.72 1.26 -3.75
N LYS A 51 16.34 2.34 -3.07
CA LYS A 51 17.28 3.20 -2.34
C LYS A 51 17.86 2.46 -1.13
N ASP A 52 17.02 1.69 -0.43
CA ASP A 52 17.41 0.97 0.78
C ASP A 52 18.40 -0.17 0.49
N VAL A 53 18.34 -0.76 -0.73
CA VAL A 53 19.31 -1.79 -1.18
C VAL A 53 20.77 -1.29 -1.18
N ARG A 54 20.98 0.03 -1.21
CA ARG A 54 22.31 0.65 -1.19
C ARG A 54 22.88 0.84 0.21
N LEU A 55 22.13 0.50 1.24
CA LEU A 55 22.60 0.60 2.63
C LEU A 55 23.79 -0.36 2.86
N PRO A 56 24.79 0.05 3.66
CA PRO A 56 26.09 -0.65 3.72
C PRO A 56 26.01 -2.09 4.21
N ARG A 57 25.01 -2.43 5.01
CA ARG A 57 24.81 -3.79 5.57
C ARG A 57 23.47 -4.40 5.14
N TYR A 58 22.95 -3.99 3.97
CA TYR A 58 21.64 -4.44 3.47
C TYR A 58 21.51 -5.97 3.46
N GLN A 59 22.50 -6.68 2.90
CA GLN A 59 22.44 -8.14 2.79
C GLN A 59 22.37 -8.83 4.15
N ALA A 60 23.22 -8.42 5.10
CA ALA A 60 23.21 -8.96 6.46
C ALA A 60 21.88 -8.67 7.19
N ALA A 61 21.30 -7.48 6.98
CA ALA A 61 19.99 -7.14 7.53
C ALA A 61 18.90 -8.06 6.97
N CYS A 62 18.90 -8.35 5.67
CA CYS A 62 17.95 -9.26 5.03
C CYS A 62 18.06 -10.68 5.60
N GLU A 63 19.27 -11.21 5.75
CA GLU A 63 19.52 -12.55 6.29
C GLU A 63 19.03 -12.66 7.74
N GLN A 64 19.34 -11.68 8.57
CA GLN A 64 18.91 -11.67 9.96
C GLN A 64 17.40 -11.54 10.11
N LEU A 65 16.77 -10.62 9.38
CA LEU A 65 15.32 -10.43 9.42
C LEU A 65 14.56 -11.64 8.88
N ALA A 66 15.09 -12.31 7.85
CA ALA A 66 14.50 -13.56 7.36
C ALA A 66 14.55 -14.67 8.43
N ALA A 67 15.64 -14.78 9.19
CA ALA A 67 15.75 -15.72 10.32
C ALA A 67 14.77 -15.37 11.47
N GLU A 68 14.41 -14.11 11.62
CA GLU A 68 13.41 -13.60 12.58
C GLU A 68 11.96 -13.72 12.04
N GLY A 69 11.74 -14.29 10.85
CA GLY A 69 10.41 -14.46 10.24
C GLY A 69 9.91 -13.24 9.46
N TRP A 70 10.79 -12.27 9.16
CA TRP A 70 10.52 -11.05 8.42
C TRP A 70 11.35 -10.95 7.13
N PRO A 71 11.12 -11.82 6.11
CA PRO A 71 11.85 -11.72 4.86
C PRO A 71 11.68 -10.34 4.22
N VAL A 72 12.73 -9.86 3.53
CA VAL A 72 12.75 -8.52 2.92
C VAL A 72 12.59 -8.62 1.42
N HIS A 73 11.65 -7.84 0.87
CA HIS A 73 11.37 -7.72 -0.56
C HIS A 73 11.58 -6.29 -1.03
N VAL A 74 11.77 -6.08 -2.34
CA VAL A 74 12.09 -4.77 -2.92
C VAL A 74 10.99 -4.30 -3.86
N ARG A 75 10.56 -3.03 -3.69
CA ARG A 75 9.62 -2.38 -4.59
C ARG A 75 10.28 -1.24 -5.38
N ASP A 76 9.65 -0.87 -6.50
CA ASP A 76 10.08 0.24 -7.36
C ASP A 76 9.43 1.59 -7.00
N SER A 77 8.33 1.59 -6.23
CA SER A 77 7.70 2.81 -5.73
C SER A 77 8.52 3.42 -4.59
N GLY A 78 8.36 4.74 -4.37
CA GLY A 78 9.09 5.47 -3.35
C GLY A 78 8.66 5.18 -1.92
N GLY A 79 9.25 5.90 -0.97
CA GLY A 79 8.96 5.82 0.47
C GLY A 79 10.08 5.18 1.28
N THR A 80 9.72 4.47 2.35
CA THR A 80 10.64 3.74 3.25
C THR A 80 10.21 2.28 3.40
N ALA A 81 10.90 1.51 4.25
CA ALA A 81 10.47 0.16 4.59
C ALA A 81 9.03 0.17 5.14
N VAL A 82 8.22 -0.80 4.69
CA VAL A 82 6.84 -1.00 5.14
C VAL A 82 6.62 -2.45 5.52
N PRO A 83 5.94 -2.73 6.66
CA PRO A 83 5.57 -4.08 7.04
C PRO A 83 4.38 -4.58 6.21
N HIS A 84 4.34 -5.88 5.97
CA HIS A 84 3.19 -6.60 5.42
C HIS A 84 2.83 -7.79 6.30
N GLY A 85 1.60 -8.28 6.17
CA GLY A 85 1.07 -9.42 6.90
C GLY A 85 -0.39 -9.65 6.63
N ALA A 86 -0.96 -10.68 7.26
CA ALA A 86 -2.34 -11.12 7.04
C ALA A 86 -3.41 -10.04 7.34
N GLY A 87 -3.11 -9.14 8.28
CA GLY A 87 -4.02 -8.02 8.64
C GLY A 87 -3.91 -6.79 7.72
N ILE A 88 -3.08 -6.83 6.69
CA ILE A 88 -2.84 -5.69 5.79
C ILE A 88 -3.43 -5.98 4.41
N LEU A 89 -4.32 -5.12 3.96
CA LEU A 89 -4.91 -5.20 2.62
C LEU A 89 -4.32 -4.10 1.73
N ASN A 90 -3.68 -4.52 0.65
CA ASN A 90 -3.17 -3.61 -0.35
C ASN A 90 -4.20 -3.38 -1.45
N MET A 91 -4.33 -2.13 -1.87
CA MET A 91 -5.15 -1.71 -3.00
C MET A 91 -4.26 -0.95 -3.97
N SER A 92 -4.23 -1.39 -5.21
CA SER A 92 -3.51 -0.74 -6.31
C SER A 92 -4.51 -0.34 -7.37
N ILE A 93 -4.41 0.91 -7.85
CA ILE A 93 -5.12 1.37 -9.03
C ILE A 93 -4.10 1.75 -10.11
N LEU A 94 -4.41 1.35 -11.34
CA LEU A 94 -3.61 1.63 -12.52
C LEU A 94 -4.44 2.48 -13.46
N LEU A 95 -3.96 3.65 -13.78
CA LEU A 95 -4.69 4.67 -14.53
C LEU A 95 -3.86 5.19 -15.68
N PRO A 96 -4.48 5.50 -16.84
CA PRO A 96 -3.79 6.26 -17.86
C PRO A 96 -3.37 7.63 -17.30
N ARG A 97 -2.22 8.10 -17.74
CA ARG A 97 -1.70 9.41 -17.32
C ARG A 97 -2.39 10.52 -18.11
N THR A 98 -3.23 11.28 -17.45
CA THR A 98 -4.01 12.39 -18.04
C THR A 98 -3.56 13.76 -17.53
N THR A 99 -2.84 13.81 -16.40
CA THR A 99 -2.32 15.02 -15.79
C THR A 99 -0.93 14.81 -15.22
N THR A 100 -0.25 15.90 -14.86
CA THR A 100 1.00 15.88 -14.10
C THR A 100 0.80 16.15 -12.61
N ASP A 101 -0.44 16.38 -12.18
CA ASP A 101 -0.79 16.59 -10.77
C ASP A 101 -0.73 15.26 -10.00
N LEU A 102 0.24 15.17 -9.11
CA LEU A 102 0.41 14.01 -8.23
C LEU A 102 -0.80 13.83 -7.30
N GLY A 103 -1.35 14.92 -6.78
CA GLY A 103 -2.48 14.92 -5.86
C GLY A 103 -3.71 14.28 -6.46
N HIS A 104 -3.96 14.52 -7.74
CA HIS A 104 -5.08 13.96 -8.47
C HIS A 104 -5.18 12.42 -8.30
N TYR A 105 -4.11 11.68 -8.54
CA TYR A 105 -4.12 10.23 -8.45
C TYR A 105 -4.17 9.71 -7.01
N TYR A 106 -3.66 10.48 -6.03
CA TYR A 106 -3.85 10.14 -4.62
C TYR A 106 -5.30 10.32 -4.18
N HIS A 107 -6.00 11.34 -4.65
CA HIS A 107 -7.43 11.52 -4.37
C HIS A 107 -8.28 10.42 -5.01
N LEU A 108 -7.97 10.01 -6.24
CA LEU A 108 -8.62 8.87 -6.88
C LEU A 108 -8.39 7.56 -6.10
N LEU A 109 -7.18 7.33 -5.60
CA LEU A 109 -6.85 6.19 -4.77
C LEU A 109 -7.58 6.22 -3.43
N GLY A 110 -7.64 7.38 -2.78
CA GLY A 110 -8.21 7.54 -1.44
C GLY A 110 -9.74 7.53 -1.40
N ALA A 111 -10.42 7.92 -2.48
CA ALA A 111 -11.88 8.05 -2.49
C ALA A 111 -12.63 6.78 -2.03
N PRO A 112 -12.36 5.57 -2.57
CA PRO A 112 -13.01 4.35 -2.09
C PRO A 112 -12.64 3.99 -0.64
N LEU A 113 -11.44 4.34 -0.19
CA LEU A 113 -10.99 4.10 1.18
C LEU A 113 -11.70 5.04 2.16
N LEU A 114 -11.83 6.33 1.83
CA LEU A 114 -12.57 7.29 2.65
C LEU A 114 -14.06 6.93 2.73
N THR A 115 -14.66 6.46 1.62
CA THR A 115 -16.02 5.95 1.60
C THR A 115 -16.14 4.74 2.54
N LEU A 116 -15.23 3.79 2.46
CA LEU A 116 -15.20 2.63 3.35
C LEU A 116 -15.11 3.05 4.82
N LEU A 117 -14.20 3.97 5.17
CA LEU A 117 -14.05 4.46 6.55
C LEU A 117 -15.34 5.13 7.05
N GLY A 118 -15.98 5.95 6.20
CA GLY A 118 -17.27 6.59 6.50
C GLY A 118 -18.39 5.59 6.78
N GLU A 119 -18.43 4.44 6.09
CA GLU A 119 -19.40 3.36 6.34
C GLU A 119 -19.23 2.71 7.74
N TYR A 120 -18.02 2.79 8.31
CA TYR A 120 -17.74 2.39 9.69
C TYR A 120 -17.91 3.53 10.70
N GLY A 121 -18.42 4.69 10.28
CA GLY A 121 -18.60 5.87 11.14
C GLY A 121 -17.28 6.56 11.50
N LEU A 122 -16.22 6.34 10.73
CA LEU A 122 -14.89 6.92 10.97
C LEU A 122 -14.65 8.10 10.02
N GLU A 123 -14.17 9.20 10.59
CA GLU A 123 -13.73 10.36 9.82
C GLU A 123 -12.24 10.23 9.50
N GLY A 124 -11.93 9.94 8.23
CA GLY A 124 -10.57 9.87 7.72
C GLY A 124 -10.19 11.13 6.97
N ASN A 125 -8.97 11.59 7.11
CA ASN A 125 -8.42 12.72 6.36
C ASN A 125 -7.02 12.42 5.83
N TYR A 126 -6.55 13.20 4.86
CA TYR A 126 -5.16 13.15 4.40
C TYR A 126 -4.28 13.97 5.31
N ASP A 127 -3.20 13.37 5.81
CA ASP A 127 -2.24 14.09 6.65
C ASP A 127 -0.90 13.36 6.76
N PHE A 128 0.12 14.10 7.19
CA PHE A 128 1.38 13.55 7.69
C PHE A 128 1.19 12.99 9.10
N VAL A 129 1.96 11.93 9.40
CA VAL A 129 2.07 11.39 10.75
C VAL A 129 3.55 11.24 11.09
N PRO A 130 4.19 12.28 11.62
CA PRO A 130 5.62 12.26 11.94
C PRO A 130 6.01 11.06 12.81
N GLY A 131 7.07 10.37 12.40
CA GLY A 131 7.51 9.14 13.05
C GLY A 131 6.84 7.86 12.55
N SER A 132 5.82 7.93 11.68
CA SER A 132 5.28 6.72 11.04
C SER A 132 6.20 6.21 9.93
N PHE A 133 6.17 4.90 9.68
CA PHE A 133 6.85 4.36 8.49
C PHE A 133 6.17 4.89 7.21
N CYS A 134 6.98 5.14 6.18
CA CYS A 134 6.50 5.66 4.89
C CYS A 134 5.55 6.86 5.06
N ASP A 135 5.97 7.87 5.82
CA ASP A 135 5.18 9.08 6.06
C ASP A 135 5.06 9.93 4.80
N GLY A 136 3.90 10.59 4.64
CA GLY A 136 3.61 11.44 3.50
C GLY A 136 2.23 12.09 3.60
N GLN A 137 2.06 13.24 2.96
CA GLN A 137 0.84 14.07 3.04
C GLN A 137 -0.45 13.39 2.54
N TYR A 138 -0.33 12.28 1.83
CA TYR A 138 -1.48 11.53 1.32
C TYR A 138 -1.72 10.22 2.08
N ASN A 139 -1.16 10.06 3.27
CA ASN A 139 -1.61 9.01 4.18
C ASN A 139 -3.06 9.27 4.60
N LEU A 140 -3.85 8.22 4.82
CA LEU A 140 -5.14 8.38 5.50
C LEU A 140 -4.95 8.21 7.00
N VAL A 141 -5.51 9.15 7.74
CA VAL A 141 -5.32 9.32 9.18
C VAL A 141 -6.67 9.35 9.88
N ILE A 142 -6.76 8.70 11.04
CA ILE A 142 -7.91 8.73 11.94
C ILE A 142 -7.40 9.09 13.35
N GLY A 143 -7.92 10.16 13.91
CA GLY A 143 -7.52 10.60 15.27
C GLY A 143 -6.00 10.82 15.41
N GLY A 144 -5.35 11.38 14.38
CA GLY A 144 -3.90 11.64 14.38
C GLY A 144 -3.02 10.41 14.17
N ARG A 145 -3.59 9.23 13.90
CA ARG A 145 -2.85 7.98 13.64
C ARG A 145 -3.09 7.47 12.22
N LYS A 146 -2.03 7.02 11.59
CA LYS A 146 -2.06 6.48 10.24
C LYS A 146 -2.83 5.16 10.18
N VAL A 147 -3.82 5.09 9.29
CA VAL A 147 -4.55 3.86 8.97
C VAL A 147 -4.24 3.34 7.57
N THR A 148 -3.76 4.22 6.69
CA THR A 148 -3.35 3.83 5.32
C THR A 148 -2.09 4.57 4.91
N GLY A 149 -1.11 3.85 4.41
CA GLY A 149 0.04 4.41 3.71
C GLY A 149 -0.20 4.42 2.20
N THR A 150 0.35 5.42 1.49
CA THR A 150 0.19 5.54 0.04
C THR A 150 1.53 5.72 -0.67
N ALA A 151 1.59 5.31 -1.94
CA ALA A 151 2.73 5.51 -2.81
C ALA A 151 2.27 5.60 -4.27
N GLN A 152 3.11 6.18 -5.12
CA GLN A 152 2.88 6.20 -6.57
C GLN A 152 4.13 5.81 -7.34
N ARG A 153 3.91 5.24 -8.52
CA ARG A 153 4.90 5.05 -9.56
C ARG A 153 4.34 5.55 -10.89
N TRP A 154 5.13 6.34 -11.58
CA TRP A 154 4.78 6.94 -12.86
C TRP A 154 5.55 6.28 -14.00
N LEU A 155 4.84 5.92 -15.06
CA LEU A 155 5.39 5.56 -16.35
C LEU A 155 5.21 6.75 -17.29
N ALA A 156 6.32 7.29 -17.78
CA ALA A 156 6.29 8.40 -18.71
C ALA A 156 5.65 7.99 -20.04
N PRO A 157 5.02 8.93 -20.78
CA PRO A 157 4.62 8.67 -22.16
C PRO A 157 5.83 8.22 -23.00
N GLY A 158 5.61 7.30 -23.92
CA GLY A 158 6.57 6.79 -24.89
C GLY A 158 6.08 7.06 -26.31
N GLN A 159 6.80 6.50 -27.30
CA GLN A 159 6.38 6.64 -28.71
C GLN A 159 5.05 5.94 -29.00
N ASP A 160 4.80 4.82 -28.33
CA ASP A 160 3.67 3.93 -28.60
C ASP A 160 2.61 3.93 -27.50
N HIS A 161 2.72 4.79 -26.46
CA HIS A 161 1.78 4.82 -25.33
C HIS A 161 1.71 6.17 -24.62
N GLY A 162 0.55 6.46 -24.02
CA GLY A 162 0.27 7.74 -23.34
C GLY A 162 0.87 7.88 -21.93
N GLY A 163 1.51 6.84 -21.42
CA GLY A 163 1.95 6.77 -20.02
C GLY A 163 0.84 6.32 -19.07
N ALA A 164 1.23 5.93 -17.86
CA ALA A 164 0.30 5.47 -16.84
C ALA A 164 0.82 5.76 -15.41
N VAL A 165 -0.08 5.70 -14.44
CA VAL A 165 0.21 5.84 -13.02
C VAL A 165 -0.28 4.61 -12.28
N LEU A 166 0.60 4.00 -11.48
CA LEU A 166 0.27 3.03 -10.46
C LEU A 166 0.21 3.77 -9.13
N ALA A 167 -0.97 3.87 -8.54
CA ALA A 167 -1.16 4.39 -7.20
C ALA A 167 -1.51 3.23 -6.26
N GLN A 168 -0.80 3.16 -5.15
CA GLN A 168 -0.84 2.05 -4.19
C GLN A 168 -1.25 2.56 -2.81
N ALA A 169 -2.13 1.84 -2.15
CA ALA A 169 -2.52 2.03 -0.76
C ALA A 169 -2.31 0.74 0.02
N MET A 170 -1.80 0.88 1.24
CA MET A 170 -1.63 -0.18 2.21
C MET A 170 -2.55 0.12 3.39
N LEU A 171 -3.75 -0.49 3.41
CA LEU A 171 -4.72 -0.33 4.48
C LEU A 171 -4.40 -1.28 5.64
N LEU A 172 -4.20 -0.71 6.82
CA LEU A 172 -3.99 -1.42 8.08
C LEU A 172 -5.35 -1.87 8.63
N VAL A 173 -5.80 -3.06 8.23
CA VAL A 173 -7.12 -3.58 8.63
C VAL A 173 -7.07 -4.14 10.04
N ALA A 174 -6.08 -4.96 10.35
CA ALA A 174 -5.92 -5.65 11.62
C ALA A 174 -4.43 -5.95 11.90
N GLY A 175 -4.15 -6.65 13.00
CA GLY A 175 -2.80 -7.10 13.39
C GLY A 175 -2.05 -6.12 14.31
N ASP A 176 -0.84 -6.51 14.71
CA ASP A 176 0.06 -5.68 15.54
C ASP A 176 0.89 -4.73 14.64
N VAL A 177 0.35 -3.53 14.43
CA VAL A 177 1.04 -2.49 13.63
C VAL A 177 2.28 -1.93 14.33
N ASP A 178 2.35 -2.03 15.65
CA ASP A 178 3.52 -1.58 16.42
C ASP A 178 4.69 -2.56 16.28
N GLU A 179 4.41 -3.87 16.19
CA GLU A 179 5.43 -4.86 15.82
C GLU A 179 5.99 -4.55 14.42
N GLY A 180 5.12 -4.36 13.43
CA GLY A 180 5.54 -3.97 12.08
C GLY A 180 6.38 -2.70 12.06
N THR A 181 6.01 -1.69 12.86
CA THR A 181 6.76 -0.43 13.00
C THR A 181 8.15 -0.67 13.60
N ARG A 182 8.24 -1.51 14.65
CA ARG A 182 9.53 -1.91 15.25
C ARG A 182 10.43 -2.63 14.24
N MET A 183 9.86 -3.56 13.46
CA MET A 183 10.61 -4.33 12.47
C MET A 183 11.09 -3.45 11.31
N ALA A 184 10.31 -2.47 10.86
CA ALA A 184 10.75 -1.50 9.87
C ALA A 184 11.93 -0.63 10.40
N SER A 185 11.90 -0.23 11.67
CA SER A 185 13.02 0.47 12.32
C SER A 185 14.26 -0.42 12.43
N ARG A 186 14.06 -1.69 12.82
CA ARG A 186 15.12 -2.68 12.97
C ARG A 186 15.83 -2.97 11.65
N PHE A 187 15.10 -2.97 10.53
CA PHE A 187 15.72 -3.08 9.21
C PHE A 187 16.78 -1.99 9.01
N TYR A 188 16.45 -0.72 9.25
CA TYR A 188 17.40 0.37 9.07
C TYR A 188 18.57 0.28 10.05
N GLU A 189 18.33 -0.12 11.29
CA GLU A 189 19.38 -0.32 12.29
C GLU A 189 20.39 -1.38 11.82
N LEU A 190 19.91 -2.55 11.40
CA LEU A 190 20.74 -3.64 10.92
C LEU A 190 21.45 -3.28 9.62
N ALA A 191 20.76 -2.62 8.69
CA ALA A 191 21.30 -2.22 7.41
C ALA A 191 22.30 -1.05 7.47
N GLY A 192 22.42 -0.36 8.62
CA GLY A 192 23.29 0.81 8.79
C GLY A 192 22.65 2.11 8.32
N GLY A 193 21.32 2.20 8.35
CA GLY A 193 20.55 3.40 8.11
C GLY A 193 20.16 4.12 9.42
N GLU A 194 19.73 5.37 9.30
CA GLU A 194 19.42 6.23 10.45
C GLU A 194 17.92 6.32 10.75
N LEU A 195 17.05 5.86 9.82
CA LEU A 195 15.61 5.98 9.98
C LEU A 195 15.11 5.14 11.16
N ARG A 196 14.25 5.76 11.96
CA ARG A 196 13.57 5.14 13.09
C ARG A 196 12.10 5.56 13.04
N PHE A 197 11.21 4.62 13.33
CA PHE A 197 9.79 4.84 13.38
C PHE A 197 9.27 4.62 14.80
N LEU A 198 8.21 5.34 15.15
CA LEU A 198 7.68 5.37 16.51
C LEU A 198 6.43 4.50 16.59
N PRO A 199 6.39 3.48 17.48
CA PRO A 199 5.15 2.79 17.82
C PRO A 199 4.05 3.78 18.25
N GLY A 200 2.79 3.41 18.05
CA GLY A 200 1.64 4.26 18.37
C GLY A 200 1.30 5.33 17.32
N THR A 201 2.14 5.52 16.28
CA THR A 201 1.86 6.46 15.17
C THR A 201 0.89 5.90 14.13
N SER A 202 0.66 4.60 14.15
CA SER A 202 -0.30 3.92 13.26
C SER A 202 -1.41 3.24 14.06
N THR A 203 -2.51 2.94 13.38
CA THR A 203 -3.66 2.24 13.94
C THR A 203 -4.27 1.31 12.90
N THR A 204 -5.07 0.34 13.32
CA THR A 204 -5.83 -0.51 12.41
C THR A 204 -7.31 -0.14 12.39
N LEU A 205 -8.00 -0.53 11.31
CA LEU A 205 -9.46 -0.43 11.27
C LEU A 205 -10.09 -1.21 12.42
N ALA A 206 -9.59 -2.43 12.72
CA ALA A 206 -10.06 -3.26 13.83
C ALA A 206 -10.01 -2.52 15.18
N GLN A 207 -8.91 -1.82 15.46
CA GLN A 207 -8.78 -1.01 16.67
C GLN A 207 -9.79 0.14 16.72
N GLN A 208 -9.98 0.84 15.59
CA GLN A 208 -10.85 2.01 15.51
C GLN A 208 -12.34 1.67 15.70
N ILE A 209 -12.77 0.50 15.19
CA ILE A 209 -14.16 0.05 15.30
C ILE A 209 -14.41 -0.92 16.48
N HIS A 210 -13.40 -1.17 17.31
CA HIS A 210 -13.46 -2.14 18.41
C HIS A 210 -13.96 -3.52 17.94
N TRP A 211 -13.37 -4.03 16.85
CA TRP A 211 -13.79 -5.28 16.21
C TRP A 211 -13.70 -6.49 17.16
N GLN A 212 -14.76 -7.29 17.23
CA GLN A 212 -14.85 -8.46 18.12
C GLN A 212 -14.78 -9.81 17.40
N GLY A 213 -14.73 -9.80 16.05
CA GLY A 213 -14.60 -11.02 15.24
C GLY A 213 -13.15 -11.41 14.97
N SER A 214 -12.95 -12.45 14.16
CA SER A 214 -11.59 -12.77 13.71
C SER A 214 -11.06 -11.69 12.73
N GLU A 215 -9.75 -11.51 12.72
CA GLU A 215 -9.10 -10.53 11.84
C GLU A 215 -9.30 -10.88 10.36
N GLU A 216 -9.26 -12.18 10.03
CA GLU A 216 -9.50 -12.68 8.67
C GLU A 216 -10.92 -12.31 8.18
N ALA A 217 -11.92 -12.44 9.06
CA ALA A 217 -13.30 -12.09 8.72
C ALA A 217 -13.44 -10.58 8.42
N LEU A 218 -12.73 -9.72 9.17
CA LEU A 218 -12.71 -8.29 8.89
C LEU A 218 -12.01 -8.00 7.56
N VAL A 219 -10.84 -8.59 7.33
CA VAL A 219 -10.09 -8.39 6.09
C VAL A 219 -10.90 -8.80 4.87
N GLU A 220 -11.58 -9.94 4.91
CA GLU A 220 -12.43 -10.40 3.80
C GLU A 220 -13.67 -9.50 3.60
N ARG A 221 -14.28 -9.02 4.67
CA ARG A 221 -15.37 -8.03 4.61
C ARG A 221 -14.92 -6.73 3.93
N VAL A 222 -13.77 -6.20 4.36
CA VAL A 222 -13.16 -4.98 3.80
C VAL A 222 -12.80 -5.18 2.33
N ARG A 223 -12.16 -6.31 1.99
CA ARG A 223 -11.83 -6.69 0.61
C ARG A 223 -13.07 -6.70 -0.28
N GLY A 224 -14.11 -7.41 0.15
CA GLY A 224 -15.36 -7.53 -0.61
C GLY A 224 -16.05 -6.18 -0.80
N ARG A 225 -15.98 -5.27 0.21
CA ARG A 225 -16.55 -3.93 0.08
C ARG A 225 -15.75 -3.04 -0.87
N LEU A 226 -14.43 -3.03 -0.74
CA LEU A 226 -13.55 -2.28 -1.67
C LEU A 226 -13.70 -2.77 -3.11
N ALA A 227 -13.80 -4.09 -3.32
CA ALA A 227 -14.04 -4.65 -4.66
C ALA A 227 -15.32 -4.07 -5.30
N ARG A 228 -16.41 -4.00 -4.53
CA ARG A 228 -17.67 -3.37 -4.99
C ARG A 228 -17.49 -1.87 -5.26
N LEU A 229 -16.89 -1.12 -4.32
CA LEU A 229 -16.65 0.32 -4.51
C LEU A 229 -15.85 0.60 -5.78
N LEU A 230 -14.84 -0.20 -6.08
CA LEU A 230 -14.01 -0.04 -7.28
C LEU A 230 -14.76 -0.38 -8.58
N THR A 231 -15.68 -1.34 -8.56
CA THR A 231 -16.43 -1.76 -9.76
C THR A 231 -17.71 -0.96 -9.98
N GLU A 232 -18.31 -0.43 -8.92
CA GLU A 232 -19.55 0.36 -8.98
C GLU A 232 -19.28 1.87 -9.16
N SER A 233 -18.07 2.35 -8.85
CA SER A 233 -17.74 3.76 -8.91
C SER A 233 -17.88 4.31 -10.33
N GLN A 234 -18.84 5.23 -10.50
CA GLN A 234 -18.81 6.16 -11.62
C GLN A 234 -17.74 7.23 -11.28
N MET A 235 -16.47 6.86 -11.45
CA MET A 235 -15.42 7.86 -11.30
C MET A 235 -15.54 8.86 -12.44
N PRO A 236 -15.55 10.16 -12.17
CA PRO A 236 -15.29 11.11 -13.20
C PRO A 236 -13.87 10.82 -13.72
N LEU A 237 -13.77 10.33 -14.94
CA LEU A 237 -12.51 10.41 -15.65
C LEU A 237 -12.16 11.86 -15.82
N PRO A 238 -10.92 12.25 -15.66
CA PRO A 238 -10.47 13.61 -15.94
C PRO A 238 -10.66 13.99 -17.39
#